data_228fc3d56cfafc5e61414df8b71a9820
#
_entry.id   228fc3d56cfafc5e61414df8b71a9820
#
_cell.length_a   1.000
_cell.length_b   1.000
_cell.length_c   1.000
_cell.angle_alpha   90.00
_cell.angle_beta   90.00
_cell.angle_gamma   90.00
#
_symmetry.space_group_name_H-M   'P 1'
#
loop_
_entity.id
_entity.type
_entity.pdbx_description
1 polymer ?
#
loop_
_entity_poly.entity_id
_entity_poly.type
_entity_poly.pdbx_seq_one_letter_code
_entity_poly.pdbx_strand_id
1 'polypeptide(L)'
;MDRTTTRSRRWLGAGLALAVGTGLTLMGTAGTAQAADVNVAKNAGFESGLANWTCSGGSGAAVSSPVHGGASALKATPAGQDNAKCSQTVAVKPNSTYSLSAWVQGAYVYLGASGTGTTDVSTWTPGGSGWTKLATSFTTGASTTSVTVYTHGWYGQAAYHADDISVFGPDGGGGTDPDPVVPAAPGAPSVGAVTSTSVALSWGAVSGATGYNVYRDGAKVQSASGTSATVTGLTADTAYQFQVTATNAAGESARSAAVTGRTSEGGGDPDPNPSVPRHALTGYWQNFDNGATVQKLRDVQSHYDIIAVSFADSTATPGRIVFNLDPAVGYASVADFKADIAAKKAAGKSVIISVGGEKGNVTINSDASATAFADSTYALMREYGFSGVDIDLEHGINSTYLTKALRQLSQKAGSSLVLTMAPQTIDMQNTGTEYFKTALAVKDILTVVNMQYYNSGSMLGCDGKVYSQGSVDFLTALACIQLEGGLDPSQVGLGVPASTRGAGSGYVSPTIVNSALDCLTRGTNCGSFKPSKTYPGLRGAMTWSTNWDATAGNAWSNAVGPHVHNLP
;
A
#
# COMPACT_ATOMS: atom_id res chain seq x y z
N MET A 1 -39.86 52.95 -28.71
CA MET A 1 -39.74 54.01 -27.66
C MET A 1 -38.48 53.67 -26.91
N ASP A 2 -37.50 54.14 -27.35
CA ASP A 2 -36.74 55.39 -27.13
C ASP A 2 -35.80 55.25 -25.94
N ARG A 3 -34.56 55.08 -26.28
CA ARG A 3 -33.45 56.07 -26.22
C ARG A 3 -32.88 56.20 -24.82
N THR A 4 -31.58 56.29 -24.53
CA THR A 4 -30.35 56.69 -25.26
C THR A 4 -29.18 56.51 -24.29
N THR A 5 -28.07 55.92 -24.68
CA THR A 5 -26.72 56.50 -24.92
C THR A 5 -26.23 57.50 -23.85
N THR A 6 -24.97 57.48 -23.38
CA THR A 6 -23.70 57.82 -24.05
C THR A 6 -22.55 57.72 -23.02
N ARG A 7 -21.39 57.08 -23.29
CA ARG A 7 -20.06 57.61 -23.65
C ARG A 7 -19.59 58.82 -22.77
N SER A 8 -18.41 58.94 -22.23
CA SER A 8 -17.06 58.74 -22.79
C SER A 8 -15.97 59.34 -21.87
N ARG A 9 -14.77 58.78 -22.02
CA ARG A 9 -13.42 59.40 -22.18
C ARG A 9 -12.67 59.99 -20.98
N ARG A 10 -11.52 59.34 -20.75
CA ARG A 10 -10.11 59.79 -20.75
C ARG A 10 -9.84 61.28 -20.32
N TRP A 11 -8.80 61.46 -19.47
CA TRP A 11 -7.55 62.11 -19.83
C TRP A 11 -6.44 61.93 -18.79
N LEU A 12 -5.20 61.82 -19.33
CA LEU A 12 -3.90 61.81 -18.65
C LEU A 12 -3.57 63.22 -18.07
N GLY A 13 -2.70 63.28 -17.06
CA GLY A 13 -2.03 64.51 -16.65
C GLY A 13 -0.87 64.21 -15.68
N ALA A 14 0.36 64.22 -16.22
CA ALA A 14 1.59 64.22 -15.43
C ALA A 14 1.81 65.62 -14.83
N GLY A 15 2.36 65.72 -13.62
CA GLY A 15 2.75 66.96 -12.98
C GLY A 15 3.87 66.71 -11.95
N LEU A 16 5.09 66.99 -12.37
CA LEU A 16 6.30 67.12 -11.57
C LEU A 16 6.30 68.44 -10.80
N ALA A 17 6.46 68.39 -9.48
CA ALA A 17 6.77 69.62 -8.72
C ALA A 17 7.82 69.32 -7.63
N LEU A 18 8.99 69.86 -7.83
CA LEU A 18 10.09 69.99 -6.90
C LEU A 18 9.74 71.00 -5.83
N ALA A 19 9.89 70.69 -4.54
CA ALA A 19 9.97 71.68 -3.48
C ALA A 19 11.06 71.31 -2.48
N VAL A 20 12.07 72.17 -2.43
CA VAL A 20 13.16 72.24 -1.46
C VAL A 20 12.61 72.87 -0.17
N GLY A 21 12.99 72.32 0.99
CA GLY A 21 12.81 73.11 2.19
C GLY A 21 12.99 72.36 3.53
N THR A 22 14.12 72.59 4.13
CA THR A 22 14.45 72.69 5.56
C THR A 22 14.47 71.39 6.41
N GLY A 23 15.70 71.10 6.84
CA GLY A 23 16.02 70.08 7.81
C GLY A 23 15.41 70.34 9.19
N LEU A 24 14.91 69.27 9.75
CA LEU A 24 14.70 69.13 11.17
C LEU A 24 15.42 67.79 11.61
N THR A 25 16.56 67.96 12.24
CA THR A 25 17.28 66.89 12.87
C THR A 25 16.46 66.35 14.06
N LEU A 26 15.68 65.28 13.87
CA LEU A 26 15.24 64.46 14.97
C LEU A 26 16.42 63.57 15.39
N MET A 27 17.00 63.82 16.53
CA MET A 27 17.79 62.84 17.26
C MET A 27 16.86 61.70 17.65
N GLY A 28 16.76 60.68 16.82
CA GLY A 28 16.18 59.40 17.19
C GLY A 28 17.13 58.72 18.18
N THR A 29 16.69 58.54 19.42
CA THR A 29 17.29 57.58 20.33
C THR A 29 17.28 56.26 19.62
N ALA A 30 18.47 55.68 19.37
CA ALA A 30 18.61 54.30 18.92
C ALA A 30 18.03 53.43 20.04
N GLY A 31 16.78 53.05 19.92
CA GLY A 31 16.20 51.96 20.65
C GLY A 31 17.01 50.71 20.26
N THR A 32 17.71 50.14 21.22
CA THR A 32 18.31 48.82 21.05
C THR A 32 17.23 47.88 20.59
N ALA A 33 17.33 47.35 19.36
CA ALA A 33 16.43 46.30 18.89
C ALA A 33 16.49 45.17 19.92
N GLN A 34 15.39 44.94 20.64
CA GLN A 34 15.28 43.82 21.57
C GLN A 34 15.33 42.58 20.71
N ALA A 35 16.27 41.65 21.01
CA ALA A 35 16.32 40.37 20.33
C ALA A 35 14.93 39.71 20.47
N ALA A 36 14.45 39.12 19.39
CA ALA A 36 13.20 38.38 19.40
C ALA A 36 13.27 37.25 20.43
N ASP A 37 12.16 36.94 21.07
CA ASP A 37 12.04 35.78 21.97
C ASP A 37 12.26 34.50 21.19
N VAL A 38 12.91 33.52 21.81
CA VAL A 38 13.31 32.25 21.21
C VAL A 38 13.05 31.09 22.18
N ASN A 39 12.99 29.86 21.67
CA ASN A 39 13.02 28.67 22.53
C ASN A 39 14.47 28.41 22.96
N VAL A 40 14.77 28.53 24.24
CA VAL A 40 16.12 28.32 24.80
C VAL A 40 16.35 26.86 25.24
N ALA A 41 15.34 25.98 25.21
CA ALA A 41 15.51 24.55 25.42
C ALA A 41 16.20 23.92 24.21
N LYS A 42 17.18 23.03 24.44
CA LYS A 42 17.91 22.30 23.39
C LYS A 42 17.38 20.89 23.27
N ASN A 43 17.35 20.36 22.03
CA ASN A 43 16.82 19.04 21.73
C ASN A 43 15.42 18.83 22.36
N ALA A 44 14.56 19.77 22.16
CA ALA A 44 13.26 19.95 22.79
C ALA A 44 12.27 18.79 22.47
N GLY A 45 12.38 18.19 21.28
CA GLY A 45 11.62 17.03 20.79
C GLY A 45 12.38 15.70 20.87
N PHE A 46 13.53 15.65 21.55
CA PHE A 46 14.34 14.42 21.74
C PHE A 46 14.82 13.75 20.44
N GLU A 47 14.86 14.45 19.33
CA GLU A 47 15.25 13.93 18.00
C GLU A 47 16.74 13.50 17.93
N SER A 48 17.56 14.03 18.83
CA SER A 48 18.97 13.63 19.05
C SER A 48 19.16 12.74 20.28
N GLY A 49 18.20 11.88 20.58
CA GLY A 49 18.21 11.05 21.78
C GLY A 49 18.07 11.89 23.04
N LEU A 50 18.88 11.62 24.07
CA LEU A 50 18.91 12.41 25.31
C LEU A 50 19.97 13.53 25.31
N ALA A 51 20.46 13.95 24.15
CA ALA A 51 21.44 15.04 24.08
C ALA A 51 20.91 16.29 24.81
N ASN A 52 21.75 16.89 25.66
CA ASN A 52 21.44 18.02 26.56
C ASN A 52 20.44 17.71 27.70
N TRP A 53 19.95 16.51 27.83
CA TRP A 53 19.05 16.09 28.92
C TRP A 53 19.74 15.07 29.81
N THR A 54 19.51 15.19 31.12
CA THR A 54 20.00 14.25 32.15
C THR A 54 18.82 13.72 32.92
N CYS A 55 18.69 12.38 32.99
CA CYS A 55 17.64 11.71 33.76
C CYS A 55 18.22 11.04 35.00
N SER A 56 17.50 11.11 36.12
CA SER A 56 17.89 10.47 37.39
C SER A 56 17.96 8.95 37.25
N GLY A 57 18.94 8.32 37.88
CA GLY A 57 19.08 6.87 37.92
C GLY A 57 19.16 6.13 36.58
N GLY A 58 19.40 6.83 35.47
CA GLY A 58 19.38 6.23 34.14
C GLY A 58 17.99 5.82 33.65
N SER A 59 16.95 6.44 34.24
CA SER A 59 15.53 6.10 34.03
C SER A 59 14.96 6.56 32.69
N GLY A 60 15.67 7.41 31.89
CA GLY A 60 15.18 8.00 30.66
C GLY A 60 15.76 7.33 29.41
N ALA A 61 14.96 7.29 28.35
CA ALA A 61 15.35 6.89 27.01
C ALA A 61 14.55 7.69 25.97
N ALA A 62 15.15 7.98 24.81
CA ALA A 62 14.39 8.42 23.65
C ALA A 62 13.73 7.21 22.98
N VAL A 63 12.45 7.32 22.63
CA VAL A 63 11.64 6.26 22.00
C VAL A 63 10.96 6.79 20.76
N SER A 64 10.72 5.90 19.77
CA SER A 64 10.02 6.25 18.52
C SER A 64 8.49 6.04 18.58
N SER A 65 7.96 5.64 19.75
CA SER A 65 6.52 5.51 20.00
C SER A 65 6.25 5.38 21.51
N PRO A 66 5.22 6.07 22.07
CA PRO A 66 4.45 7.13 21.40
C PRO A 66 5.27 8.42 21.25
N VAL A 67 5.00 9.19 20.19
CA VAL A 67 5.58 10.53 19.94
C VAL A 67 4.44 11.54 19.78
N HIS A 68 4.67 12.81 20.17
CA HIS A 68 3.72 13.90 19.92
C HIS A 68 4.10 14.65 18.64
N GLY A 69 5.37 15.03 18.51
CA GLY A 69 5.95 15.65 17.32
C GLY A 69 7.20 14.91 16.86
N GLY A 70 7.63 15.11 15.61
CA GLY A 70 8.87 14.51 15.12
C GLY A 70 8.87 12.98 15.04
N ALA A 71 10.05 12.38 15.30
CA ALA A 71 10.28 10.94 15.25
C ALA A 71 10.63 10.32 16.62
N SER A 72 10.82 11.14 17.65
CA SER A 72 11.27 10.69 18.97
C SER A 72 10.56 11.44 20.09
N ALA A 73 10.42 10.80 21.26
CA ALA A 73 9.95 11.40 22.50
C ALA A 73 10.73 10.84 23.69
N LEU A 74 10.76 11.56 24.80
CA LEU A 74 11.26 11.03 26.06
C LEU A 74 10.31 9.97 26.60
N LYS A 75 10.85 8.82 27.02
CA LYS A 75 10.22 7.88 27.94
C LYS A 75 11.05 7.83 29.21
N ALA A 76 10.45 8.05 30.37
CA ALA A 76 11.13 7.88 31.65
C ALA A 76 10.29 7.05 32.63
N THR A 77 10.96 6.17 33.36
CA THR A 77 10.29 5.16 34.19
C THR A 77 10.61 5.38 35.67
N PRO A 78 9.66 5.84 36.49
CA PRO A 78 9.83 5.91 37.93
C PRO A 78 10.14 4.54 38.55
N ALA A 79 11.07 4.48 39.48
CA ALA A 79 11.46 3.23 40.15
C ALA A 79 11.76 3.45 41.63
N GLY A 80 11.21 2.60 42.48
CA GLY A 80 11.35 2.77 43.94
C GLY A 80 10.77 4.10 44.39
N GLN A 81 11.61 4.95 44.98
CA GLN A 81 11.25 6.33 45.39
C GLN A 81 11.73 7.39 44.36
N ASP A 82 12.36 6.98 43.26
CA ASP A 82 12.79 7.87 42.19
C ASP A 82 11.62 8.19 41.25
N ASN A 83 11.35 9.47 41.07
CA ASN A 83 10.32 10.01 40.16
C ASN A 83 10.73 10.04 38.68
N ALA A 84 11.90 9.52 38.35
CA ALA A 84 12.46 9.56 36.99
C ALA A 84 12.56 11.00 36.44
N LYS A 85 13.17 11.90 37.19
CA LYS A 85 13.33 13.30 36.76
C LYS A 85 14.32 13.41 35.63
N CYS A 86 13.88 13.97 34.50
CA CYS A 86 14.73 14.36 33.40
C CYS A 86 14.81 15.89 33.32
N SER A 87 16.01 16.46 33.23
CA SER A 87 16.22 17.89 33.34
C SER A 87 17.28 18.40 32.36
N GLN A 88 17.18 19.67 32.05
CA GLN A 88 18.16 20.44 31.27
C GLN A 88 18.40 21.79 31.95
N THR A 89 19.66 22.26 31.96
CA THR A 89 19.98 23.62 32.37
C THR A 89 20.03 24.51 31.12
N VAL A 90 19.19 25.52 31.07
CA VAL A 90 19.09 26.50 29.98
C VAL A 90 19.66 27.85 30.40
N ALA A 91 20.33 28.54 29.50
CA ALA A 91 20.79 29.92 29.70
C ALA A 91 19.59 30.88 29.58
N VAL A 92 19.50 31.82 30.50
CA VAL A 92 18.41 32.82 30.60
C VAL A 92 18.95 34.21 30.85
N LYS A 93 18.18 35.24 30.49
CA LYS A 93 18.47 36.62 30.89
C LYS A 93 17.93 36.92 32.29
N PRO A 94 18.67 37.70 33.11
CA PRO A 94 18.14 38.24 34.36
C PRO A 94 16.90 39.11 34.15
N ASN A 95 16.03 39.15 35.14
CA ASN A 95 14.81 39.98 35.19
C ASN A 95 13.92 39.78 33.94
N SER A 96 13.81 38.53 33.47
CA SER A 96 13.08 38.21 32.23
C SER A 96 12.04 37.12 32.48
N THR A 97 10.94 37.17 31.78
CA THR A 97 9.85 36.20 31.87
C THR A 97 9.96 35.19 30.74
N TYR A 98 9.78 33.91 31.05
CA TYR A 98 9.79 32.78 30.12
C TYR A 98 8.50 31.99 30.23
N SER A 99 7.93 31.59 29.09
CA SER A 99 6.86 30.60 28.99
C SER A 99 7.50 29.20 28.95
N LEU A 100 7.03 28.29 29.80
CA LEU A 100 7.45 26.90 29.86
C LEU A 100 6.28 26.02 29.50
N SER A 101 6.43 25.14 28.48
CA SER A 101 5.41 24.16 28.12
C SER A 101 6.03 22.86 27.66
N ALA A 102 5.26 21.76 27.74
CA ALA A 102 5.60 20.46 27.20
C ALA A 102 4.33 19.68 26.89
N TRP A 103 4.38 18.76 25.93
CA TRP A 103 3.39 17.72 25.79
C TRP A 103 3.83 16.51 26.59
N VAL A 104 2.89 15.95 27.39
CA VAL A 104 3.17 14.81 28.27
C VAL A 104 2.08 13.75 28.15
N GLN A 105 2.45 12.48 28.37
CA GLN A 105 1.54 11.35 28.42
C GLN A 105 1.92 10.44 29.60
N GLY A 106 0.96 10.03 30.39
CA GLY A 106 1.16 9.20 31.59
C GLY A 106 0.46 9.77 32.81
N ALA A 107 0.47 9.02 33.92
CA ALA A 107 -0.15 9.43 35.18
C ALA A 107 0.81 10.27 36.02
N TYR A 108 0.31 11.34 36.62
CA TYR A 108 1.05 12.20 37.56
C TYR A 108 2.36 12.73 36.97
N VAL A 109 2.31 13.29 35.73
CA VAL A 109 3.47 13.89 35.08
C VAL A 109 3.57 15.37 35.44
N TYR A 110 4.77 15.80 35.81
CA TYR A 110 5.11 17.15 36.24
C TYR A 110 6.01 17.83 35.21
N LEU A 111 5.84 19.13 35.03
CA LEU A 111 6.70 20.05 34.29
C LEU A 111 7.04 21.22 35.21
N GLY A 112 8.32 21.59 35.30
CA GLY A 112 8.71 22.70 36.16
C GLY A 112 10.04 23.35 35.81
N ALA A 113 10.30 24.46 36.48
CA ALA A 113 11.57 25.19 36.41
C ALA A 113 12.03 25.51 37.85
N SER A 114 13.32 25.28 38.12
CA SER A 114 13.97 25.55 39.40
C SER A 114 15.25 26.34 39.26
N GLY A 115 15.62 27.05 40.31
CA GLY A 115 16.76 27.96 40.29
C GLY A 115 16.43 29.26 39.55
N THR A 116 15.18 29.66 39.52
CA THR A 116 14.70 30.86 38.81
C THR A 116 15.23 32.16 39.43
N GLY A 117 15.71 32.11 40.68
CA GLY A 117 16.13 33.29 41.41
C GLY A 117 14.97 34.17 41.92
N THR A 118 13.76 33.68 41.71
CA THR A 118 12.50 34.16 42.29
C THR A 118 11.74 32.96 42.87
N THR A 119 10.48 32.73 42.48
CA THR A 119 9.72 31.57 42.89
C THR A 119 9.83 30.49 41.83
N ASP A 120 10.33 29.30 42.21
CA ASP A 120 10.33 28.13 41.35
C ASP A 120 8.90 27.69 41.02
N VAL A 121 8.69 27.17 39.81
CA VAL A 121 7.35 26.84 39.29
C VAL A 121 7.23 25.36 38.93
N SER A 122 6.02 24.84 39.10
CA SER A 122 5.68 23.48 38.67
C SER A 122 4.20 23.42 38.31
N THR A 123 3.88 22.64 37.32
CA THR A 123 2.51 22.25 36.92
C THR A 123 2.48 20.76 36.63
N TRP A 124 1.30 20.14 36.64
CA TRP A 124 1.18 18.71 36.50
C TRP A 124 -0.18 18.29 35.95
N THR A 125 -0.31 17.02 35.54
CA THR A 125 -1.57 16.39 35.13
C THR A 125 -1.83 15.12 35.94
N PRO A 126 -3.09 14.82 36.32
CA PRO A 126 -3.43 13.53 36.92
C PRO A 126 -3.26 12.36 35.96
N GLY A 127 -3.22 12.66 34.64
CA GLY A 127 -2.90 11.68 33.63
C GLY A 127 -4.06 11.31 32.72
N GLY A 128 -3.71 10.51 31.72
CA GLY A 128 -4.57 10.00 30.65
C GLY A 128 -3.76 9.15 29.70
N SER A 129 -4.45 8.40 28.82
CA SER A 129 -3.81 7.61 27.77
C SER A 129 -3.37 8.44 26.56
N GLY A 130 -3.77 9.71 26.48
CA GLY A 130 -3.42 10.65 25.42
C GLY A 130 -2.42 11.71 25.84
N TRP A 131 -1.89 12.44 24.86
CA TRP A 131 -1.03 13.58 25.09
C TRP A 131 -1.79 14.76 25.70
N THR A 132 -1.22 15.35 26.74
CA THR A 132 -1.76 16.53 27.43
C THR A 132 -0.69 17.63 27.43
N LYS A 133 -1.05 18.87 27.05
CA LYS A 133 -0.15 20.00 27.12
C LYS A 133 -0.13 20.55 28.54
N LEU A 134 1.05 20.56 29.16
CA LEU A 134 1.32 21.31 30.38
C LEU A 134 1.93 22.66 30.02
N ALA A 135 1.54 23.72 30.71
CA ALA A 135 2.08 25.06 30.51
C ALA A 135 2.12 25.86 31.81
N THR A 136 3.19 26.63 32.01
CA THR A 136 3.39 27.56 33.10
C THR A 136 4.33 28.68 32.66
N SER A 137 4.67 29.62 33.54
CA SER A 137 5.67 30.66 33.25
C SER A 137 6.48 30.94 34.53
N PHE A 138 7.72 31.40 34.36
CA PHE A 138 8.58 31.84 35.43
C PHE A 138 9.27 33.16 35.07
N THR A 139 9.68 33.90 36.08
CA THR A 139 10.48 35.12 35.92
C THR A 139 11.82 34.92 36.59
N THR A 140 12.90 35.29 35.93
CA THR A 140 14.26 35.17 36.48
C THR A 140 14.62 36.31 37.43
N GLY A 141 15.39 36.01 38.47
CA GLY A 141 15.93 37.00 39.37
C GLY A 141 16.99 37.93 38.75
N ALA A 142 17.37 38.98 39.46
CA ALA A 142 18.27 40.03 38.96
C ALA A 142 19.69 39.54 38.59
N SER A 143 20.12 38.40 39.13
CA SER A 143 21.43 37.77 38.84
C SER A 143 21.34 36.39 38.22
N THR A 144 20.14 35.95 37.82
CA THR A 144 19.92 34.60 37.29
C THR A 144 20.26 34.54 35.81
N THR A 145 21.29 33.76 35.49
CA THR A 145 21.78 33.56 34.11
C THR A 145 21.53 32.14 33.60
N SER A 146 21.05 31.23 34.45
CA SER A 146 20.66 29.86 34.05
C SER A 146 19.52 29.36 34.94
N VAL A 147 18.69 28.47 34.38
CA VAL A 147 17.55 27.84 35.08
C VAL A 147 17.54 26.36 34.71
N THR A 148 17.19 25.49 35.65
CA THR A 148 16.98 24.08 35.37
C THR A 148 15.50 23.83 35.09
N VAL A 149 15.17 23.40 33.89
CA VAL A 149 13.85 22.95 33.49
C VAL A 149 13.78 21.44 33.54
N TYR A 150 12.63 20.89 33.91
CA TYR A 150 12.51 19.45 34.11
C TYR A 150 11.10 18.93 33.88
N THR A 151 11.04 17.62 33.53
CA THR A 151 9.86 16.78 33.67
C THR A 151 10.13 15.65 34.65
N HIS A 152 9.10 15.17 35.35
CA HIS A 152 9.20 13.94 36.15
C HIS A 152 7.84 13.28 36.28
N GLY A 153 7.82 11.97 36.47
CA GLY A 153 6.64 11.22 36.85
C GLY A 153 6.45 11.25 38.40
N TRP A 154 5.77 10.24 38.91
CA TRP A 154 5.58 10.05 40.35
C TRP A 154 5.94 8.62 40.73
N TYR A 155 6.60 8.42 41.85
CA TYR A 155 6.97 7.09 42.32
C TYR A 155 5.76 6.16 42.41
N GLY A 156 5.96 4.88 42.08
CA GLY A 156 4.87 3.89 42.04
C GLY A 156 3.95 3.98 40.83
N GLN A 157 4.19 4.93 39.89
CA GLN A 157 3.47 5.04 38.65
C GLN A 157 4.23 4.36 37.49
N ALA A 158 3.52 4.09 36.41
CA ALA A 158 4.10 3.59 35.16
C ALA A 158 5.01 4.64 34.49
N ALA A 159 5.73 4.24 33.45
CA ALA A 159 6.52 5.17 32.65
C ALA A 159 5.66 6.31 32.09
N TYR A 160 6.23 7.51 32.06
CA TYR A 160 5.65 8.66 31.41
C TYR A 160 6.44 8.99 30.13
N HIS A 161 5.81 9.79 29.25
CA HIS A 161 6.45 10.34 28.07
C HIS A 161 6.36 11.87 28.11
N ALA A 162 7.37 12.54 27.52
CA ALA A 162 7.36 13.99 27.32
C ALA A 162 7.96 14.33 25.96
N ASP A 163 7.45 15.38 25.35
CA ASP A 163 7.82 15.80 24.02
C ASP A 163 7.56 17.30 23.80
N ASP A 164 8.16 17.89 22.76
CA ASP A 164 7.97 19.28 22.35
C ASP A 164 8.11 20.27 23.53
N ILE A 165 9.19 20.15 24.32
CA ILE A 165 9.45 21.02 25.46
C ILE A 165 9.86 22.40 24.98
N SER A 166 9.18 23.45 25.43
CA SER A 166 9.45 24.83 25.04
C SER A 166 9.73 25.69 26.27
N VAL A 167 10.83 26.41 26.23
CA VAL A 167 11.19 27.49 27.16
C VAL A 167 11.36 28.76 26.35
N PHE A 168 10.27 29.47 26.12
CA PHE A 168 10.21 30.59 25.19
C PHE A 168 10.34 31.92 25.90
N GLY A 169 11.30 32.74 25.48
CA GLY A 169 11.59 34.07 26.03
C GLY A 169 12.90 34.65 25.49
N PRO A 170 13.43 35.73 26.08
CA PRO A 170 14.64 36.40 25.59
C PRO A 170 15.86 35.45 25.59
N ASP A 171 16.64 35.45 24.50
CA ASP A 171 17.85 34.64 24.39
C ASP A 171 18.86 34.95 25.51
N GLY A 172 19.15 33.97 26.34
CA GLY A 172 20.14 34.02 27.43
C GLY A 172 21.59 33.92 26.99
N GLY A 173 21.88 33.77 25.69
CA GLY A 173 23.22 33.64 25.13
C GLY A 173 23.80 32.22 25.16
N GLY A 174 22.98 31.21 25.53
CA GLY A 174 23.37 29.81 25.54
C GLY A 174 23.38 29.11 24.16
N GLY A 175 23.06 29.85 23.11
CA GLY A 175 22.76 29.33 21.78
C GLY A 175 21.37 28.69 21.77
N THR A 176 20.55 29.10 20.84
CA THR A 176 19.25 28.49 20.57
C THR A 176 19.44 27.12 19.92
N ASP A 177 18.63 26.13 20.29
CA ASP A 177 18.30 25.06 19.33
C ASP A 177 17.61 25.79 18.17
N PRO A 178 18.07 25.68 16.93
CA PRO A 178 17.36 26.32 15.83
C PRO A 178 15.91 25.82 15.89
N ASP A 179 14.94 26.72 16.00
CA ASP A 179 13.54 26.36 15.78
C ASP A 179 13.46 25.48 14.55
N PRO A 180 12.65 24.41 14.54
CA PRO A 180 12.50 23.61 13.36
C PRO A 180 12.08 24.52 12.21
N VAL A 181 13.01 24.78 11.30
CA VAL A 181 12.75 25.60 10.12
C VAL A 181 11.93 24.76 9.16
N VAL A 182 10.93 25.36 8.54
CA VAL A 182 10.19 24.72 7.44
C VAL A 182 11.20 24.11 6.46
N PRO A 183 11.08 22.83 6.09
CA PRO A 183 12.05 22.19 5.22
C PRO A 183 12.20 22.91 3.89
N ALA A 184 13.32 22.76 3.24
CA ALA A 184 13.49 23.21 1.86
C ALA A 184 12.49 22.49 0.94
N ALA A 185 12.10 23.10 -0.17
CA ALA A 185 11.30 22.43 -1.18
C ALA A 185 12.05 21.19 -1.72
N PRO A 186 11.40 20.02 -1.87
CA PRO A 186 12.01 18.87 -2.53
C PRO A 186 12.44 19.21 -3.96
N GLY A 187 13.39 18.44 -4.50
CA GLY A 187 13.63 18.42 -5.93
C GLY A 187 12.39 17.92 -6.69
N ALA A 188 12.35 18.16 -8.01
CA ALA A 188 11.27 17.62 -8.85
C ALA A 188 11.19 16.08 -8.65
N PRO A 189 10.00 15.51 -8.44
CA PRO A 189 9.85 14.08 -8.38
C PRO A 189 10.18 13.43 -9.72
N SER A 190 10.64 12.18 -9.67
CA SER A 190 10.83 11.34 -10.85
C SER A 190 9.60 10.45 -11.03
N VAL A 191 9.15 10.31 -12.28
CA VAL A 191 8.08 9.36 -12.64
C VAL A 191 8.71 7.98 -12.82
N GLY A 192 8.21 7.01 -12.07
CA GLY A 192 8.58 5.59 -12.15
C GLY A 192 7.56 4.79 -12.98
N ALA A 193 7.11 3.66 -12.43
CA ALA A 193 6.11 2.81 -13.09
C ALA A 193 4.79 3.58 -13.31
N VAL A 194 4.22 3.42 -14.50
CA VAL A 194 2.99 4.08 -14.93
C VAL A 194 2.00 3.01 -15.38
N THR A 195 0.75 3.12 -14.93
CA THR A 195 -0.36 2.30 -15.39
C THR A 195 -1.45 3.16 -16.01
N SER A 196 -2.55 2.56 -16.47
CA SER A 196 -3.71 3.30 -16.94
C SER A 196 -4.44 4.08 -15.83
N THR A 197 -4.22 3.71 -14.57
CA THR A 197 -4.92 4.28 -13.41
C THR A 197 -4.01 4.77 -12.30
N SER A 198 -2.68 4.66 -12.47
CA SER A 198 -1.71 5.06 -11.45
C SER A 198 -0.39 5.58 -12.04
N VAL A 199 0.31 6.38 -11.23
CA VAL A 199 1.67 6.86 -11.49
C VAL A 199 2.49 6.73 -10.21
N ALA A 200 3.60 6.01 -10.26
CA ALA A 200 4.57 5.94 -9.17
C ALA A 200 5.52 7.15 -9.25
N LEU A 201 5.78 7.75 -8.10
CA LEU A 201 6.67 8.91 -7.95
C LEU A 201 7.75 8.60 -6.92
N SER A 202 8.93 9.15 -7.13
CA SER A 202 10.03 9.14 -6.16
C SER A 202 10.76 10.48 -6.15
N TRP A 203 11.35 10.84 -5.01
CA TRP A 203 12.07 12.12 -4.84
C TRP A 203 13.23 11.98 -3.87
N GLY A 204 14.09 12.98 -3.85
CA GLY A 204 15.21 13.03 -2.92
C GLY A 204 14.75 13.36 -1.50
N ALA A 205 15.42 12.77 -0.49
CA ALA A 205 15.19 13.14 0.90
C ALA A 205 15.57 14.61 1.15
N VAL A 206 14.74 15.30 1.96
CA VAL A 206 14.97 16.70 2.36
C VAL A 206 15.40 16.73 3.82
N SER A 207 16.49 17.41 4.13
CA SER A 207 16.98 17.55 5.51
C SER A 207 15.93 18.26 6.38
N GLY A 208 15.65 17.71 7.56
CA GLY A 208 14.66 18.24 8.49
C GLY A 208 13.21 17.93 8.14
N ALA A 209 12.94 17.16 7.08
CA ALA A 209 11.59 16.70 6.77
C ALA A 209 11.23 15.45 7.58
N THR A 210 10.02 15.43 8.16
CA THR A 210 9.43 14.27 8.85
C THR A 210 8.35 13.59 8.01
N GLY A 211 7.96 14.21 6.87
CA GLY A 211 6.98 13.69 5.94
C GLY A 211 6.91 14.50 4.65
N TYR A 212 6.06 14.05 3.74
CA TYR A 212 5.85 14.69 2.43
C TYR A 212 4.38 14.70 2.06
N ASN A 213 3.97 15.68 1.26
CA ASN A 213 2.66 15.71 0.63
C ASN A 213 2.81 15.67 -0.88
N VAL A 214 1.98 14.86 -1.54
CA VAL A 214 1.94 14.73 -2.99
C VAL A 214 0.75 15.51 -3.54
N TYR A 215 1.00 16.30 -4.57
CA TYR A 215 0.02 17.11 -5.28
C TYR A 215 -0.14 16.63 -6.72
N ARG A 216 -1.38 16.57 -7.18
CA ARG A 216 -1.76 16.32 -8.56
C ARG A 216 -2.56 17.52 -9.07
N ASP A 217 -2.12 18.12 -10.16
CA ASP A 217 -2.78 19.28 -10.79
C ASP A 217 -3.09 20.41 -9.79
N GLY A 218 -2.18 20.62 -8.84
CA GLY A 218 -2.32 21.63 -7.79
C GLY A 218 -3.12 21.21 -6.56
N ALA A 219 -3.81 20.08 -6.57
CA ALA A 219 -4.54 19.56 -5.40
C ALA A 219 -3.72 18.51 -4.63
N LYS A 220 -3.71 18.57 -3.30
CA LYS A 220 -3.10 17.52 -2.46
C LYS A 220 -3.92 16.23 -2.59
N VAL A 221 -3.25 15.13 -2.93
CA VAL A 221 -3.90 13.82 -3.13
C VAL A 221 -3.52 12.80 -2.07
N GLN A 222 -2.32 12.89 -1.48
CA GLN A 222 -1.91 12.00 -0.39
C GLN A 222 -0.75 12.56 0.42
N SER A 223 -0.46 11.96 1.58
CA SER A 223 0.75 12.17 2.37
C SER A 223 1.61 10.90 2.36
N ALA A 224 2.93 11.06 2.47
CA ALA A 224 3.90 9.96 2.52
C ALA A 224 4.90 10.21 3.66
N SER A 225 5.27 9.15 4.38
CA SER A 225 6.33 9.18 5.40
C SER A 225 7.73 8.94 4.80
N GLY A 226 7.81 8.42 3.57
CA GLY A 226 9.05 8.16 2.84
C GLY A 226 9.18 9.01 1.58
N THR A 227 10.18 8.71 0.77
CA THR A 227 10.55 9.46 -0.44
C THR A 227 9.93 8.91 -1.73
N SER A 228 8.84 8.17 -1.62
CA SER A 228 8.09 7.64 -2.76
C SER A 228 6.60 7.54 -2.46
N ALA A 229 5.80 7.57 -3.52
CA ALA A 229 4.35 7.40 -3.44
C ALA A 229 3.79 6.90 -4.77
N THR A 230 2.69 6.15 -4.74
CA THR A 230 1.93 5.81 -5.95
C THR A 230 0.59 6.51 -5.90
N VAL A 231 0.35 7.41 -6.86
CA VAL A 231 -0.93 8.10 -7.02
C VAL A 231 -1.84 7.21 -7.85
N THR A 232 -3.00 6.83 -7.30
CA THR A 232 -3.99 5.93 -7.91
C THR A 232 -5.29 6.67 -8.26
N GLY A 233 -6.25 5.98 -8.90
CA GLY A 233 -7.54 6.57 -9.27
C GLY A 233 -7.44 7.60 -10.40
N LEU A 234 -6.46 7.44 -11.28
CA LEU A 234 -6.24 8.29 -12.44
C LEU A 234 -7.05 7.79 -13.64
N THR A 235 -7.33 8.68 -14.59
CA THR A 235 -7.94 8.34 -15.87
C THR A 235 -6.86 7.88 -16.84
N ALA A 236 -7.14 6.86 -17.65
CA ALA A 236 -6.23 6.36 -18.68
C ALA A 236 -5.90 7.42 -19.73
N ASP A 237 -4.74 7.27 -20.36
CA ASP A 237 -4.22 8.15 -21.43
C ASP A 237 -4.27 9.65 -21.07
N THR A 238 -4.10 10.00 -19.82
CA THR A 238 -4.24 11.37 -19.31
C THR A 238 -2.93 11.84 -18.69
N ALA A 239 -2.51 13.06 -19.08
CA ALA A 239 -1.34 13.70 -18.51
C ALA A 239 -1.73 14.46 -17.23
N TYR A 240 -0.95 14.27 -16.17
CA TYR A 240 -1.10 14.93 -14.87
C TYR A 240 0.20 15.60 -14.46
N GLN A 241 0.08 16.74 -13.78
CA GLN A 241 1.21 17.44 -13.19
C GLN A 241 1.37 17.03 -11.72
N PHE A 242 2.55 16.50 -11.37
CA PHE A 242 2.85 16.08 -9.99
C PHE A 242 3.89 16.99 -9.35
N GLN A 243 3.67 17.34 -8.10
CA GLN A 243 4.57 18.12 -7.26
C GLN A 243 4.60 17.50 -5.86
N VAL A 244 5.67 17.75 -5.13
CA VAL A 244 5.84 17.27 -3.75
C VAL A 244 6.25 18.43 -2.86
N THR A 245 5.78 18.41 -1.61
CA THR A 245 6.27 19.27 -0.51
C THR A 245 6.88 18.42 0.58
N ALA A 246 7.79 18.97 1.35
CA ALA A 246 8.30 18.40 2.58
C ALA A 246 7.62 19.04 3.79
N THR A 247 7.37 18.26 4.84
CA THR A 247 6.69 18.72 6.05
C THR A 247 7.48 18.37 7.30
N ASN A 248 7.41 19.23 8.31
CA ASN A 248 7.87 18.96 9.67
C ASN A 248 7.00 19.74 10.69
N ALA A 249 7.40 19.79 11.96
CA ALA A 249 6.67 20.51 13.00
C ALA A 249 6.57 22.03 12.76
N ALA A 250 7.51 22.63 12.01
CA ALA A 250 7.47 24.05 11.64
C ALA A 250 6.50 24.36 10.49
N GLY A 251 6.09 23.35 9.73
CA GLY A 251 5.16 23.55 8.61
C GLY A 251 5.52 22.79 7.34
N GLU A 252 4.89 23.22 6.26
CA GLU A 252 5.02 22.64 4.92
C GLU A 252 5.86 23.56 4.01
N SER A 253 6.79 22.97 3.27
CA SER A 253 7.68 23.66 2.34
C SER A 253 6.92 24.23 1.13
N ALA A 254 7.58 25.05 0.34
CA ALA A 254 7.16 25.33 -1.02
C ALA A 254 7.09 24.04 -1.84
N ARG A 255 6.27 24.03 -2.89
CA ARG A 255 6.17 22.88 -3.82
C ARG A 255 7.44 22.73 -4.64
N SER A 256 7.78 21.49 -4.95
CA SER A 256 8.81 21.17 -5.94
C SER A 256 8.47 21.73 -7.32
N ALA A 257 9.44 21.72 -8.23
CA ALA A 257 9.13 21.82 -9.65
C ALA A 257 8.18 20.67 -10.05
N ALA A 258 7.26 20.95 -10.99
CA ALA A 258 6.30 19.94 -11.45
C ALA A 258 6.98 18.96 -12.41
N VAL A 259 6.54 17.69 -12.36
CA VAL A 259 6.83 16.68 -13.38
C VAL A 259 5.53 16.24 -14.03
N THR A 260 5.57 15.99 -15.33
CA THR A 260 4.41 15.42 -16.04
C THR A 260 4.52 13.91 -16.03
N GLY A 261 3.51 13.23 -15.48
CA GLY A 261 3.29 11.79 -15.64
C GLY A 261 2.04 11.58 -16.49
N ARG A 262 2.16 10.82 -17.59
CA ARG A 262 1.01 10.44 -18.42
C ARG A 262 0.66 9.00 -18.11
N THR A 263 -0.58 8.73 -17.73
CA THR A 263 -1.09 7.36 -17.59
C THR A 263 -1.08 6.65 -18.94
N SER A 264 -0.90 5.33 -18.92
CA SER A 264 -0.94 4.52 -20.13
C SER A 264 -2.30 4.63 -20.81
N GLU A 265 -2.32 4.41 -22.14
CA GLU A 265 -3.59 4.26 -22.88
C GLU A 265 -4.42 3.15 -22.24
N GLY A 266 -5.73 3.31 -22.19
CA GLY A 266 -6.67 2.37 -21.57
C GLY A 266 -6.70 1.02 -22.31
N GLY A 267 -5.73 0.22 -22.01
CA GLY A 267 -5.49 -1.12 -22.51
C GLY A 267 -4.89 -2.03 -21.46
N GLY A 268 -5.49 -2.04 -20.24
CA GLY A 268 -5.03 -2.89 -19.12
C GLY A 268 -3.86 -2.27 -18.36
N ASP A 269 -3.96 -2.26 -17.03
CA ASP A 269 -2.84 -2.04 -16.11
C ASP A 269 -1.66 -2.93 -16.55
N PRO A 270 -0.40 -2.48 -16.41
CA PRO A 270 0.73 -3.36 -16.64
C PRO A 270 0.51 -4.62 -15.80
N ASP A 271 0.51 -5.75 -16.48
CA ASP A 271 0.48 -7.07 -15.85
C ASP A 271 1.54 -7.09 -14.73
N PRO A 272 1.18 -7.35 -13.47
CA PRO A 272 2.15 -7.49 -12.40
C PRO A 272 3.19 -8.58 -12.71
N ASN A 273 2.91 -9.44 -13.71
CA ASN A 273 3.84 -10.44 -14.18
C ASN A 273 4.09 -10.33 -15.69
N PRO A 274 5.13 -9.61 -16.12
CA PRO A 274 5.46 -9.44 -17.53
C PRO A 274 5.86 -10.74 -18.25
N SER A 275 6.00 -11.86 -17.52
CA SER A 275 6.27 -13.18 -18.11
C SER A 275 5.02 -13.89 -18.64
N VAL A 276 3.83 -13.38 -18.35
CA VAL A 276 2.55 -13.92 -18.82
C VAL A 276 2.00 -13.02 -19.93
N PRO A 277 1.55 -13.57 -21.08
CA PRO A 277 0.94 -12.75 -22.15
C PRO A 277 -0.26 -11.96 -21.64
N ARG A 278 -0.52 -10.79 -22.26
CA ARG A 278 -1.68 -9.94 -21.96
C ARG A 278 -2.98 -10.74 -21.97
N HIS A 279 -3.15 -11.60 -22.97
CA HIS A 279 -4.24 -12.55 -23.05
C HIS A 279 -3.66 -13.95 -22.96
N ALA A 280 -4.11 -14.71 -21.98
CA ALA A 280 -3.51 -15.98 -21.62
C ALA A 280 -4.55 -17.09 -21.45
N LEU A 281 -4.18 -18.27 -21.92
CA LEU A 281 -4.93 -19.50 -21.69
C LEU A 281 -4.30 -20.26 -20.52
N THR A 282 -5.08 -20.54 -19.46
CA THR A 282 -4.67 -21.35 -18.33
C THR A 282 -5.20 -22.77 -18.47
N GLY A 283 -4.37 -23.77 -18.19
CA GLY A 283 -4.78 -25.18 -18.14
C GLY A 283 -4.26 -25.88 -16.91
N TYR A 284 -5.13 -26.67 -16.27
CA TYR A 284 -4.75 -27.51 -15.15
C TYR A 284 -4.21 -28.85 -15.65
N TRP A 285 -2.98 -29.18 -15.27
CA TRP A 285 -2.38 -30.48 -15.57
C TRP A 285 -2.51 -31.40 -14.37
N GLN A 286 -3.10 -32.60 -14.57
CA GLN A 286 -3.41 -33.54 -13.51
C GLN A 286 -2.20 -34.42 -13.17
N ASN A 287 -1.74 -34.34 -11.93
CA ASN A 287 -0.73 -35.20 -11.34
C ASN A 287 -1.36 -36.50 -10.76
N PHE A 288 -2.36 -37.03 -11.45
CA PHE A 288 -3.06 -38.26 -11.06
C PHE A 288 -3.84 -38.82 -12.27
N ASP A 289 -4.24 -40.09 -12.19
CA ASP A 289 -5.13 -40.74 -13.15
C ASP A 289 -6.56 -40.76 -12.59
N ASN A 290 -7.50 -40.16 -13.32
CA ASN A 290 -8.94 -40.19 -13.04
C ASN A 290 -9.77 -40.62 -14.26
N GLY A 291 -9.14 -41.31 -15.19
CA GLY A 291 -9.74 -41.77 -16.45
C GLY A 291 -9.72 -40.74 -17.57
N ALA A 292 -9.09 -39.59 -17.37
CA ALA A 292 -8.67 -38.70 -18.46
C ALA A 292 -7.38 -39.20 -19.10
N THR A 293 -7.01 -38.71 -20.27
CA THR A 293 -5.73 -39.04 -20.88
C THR A 293 -4.57 -38.66 -19.97
N VAL A 294 -3.83 -39.68 -19.50
CA VAL A 294 -2.57 -39.43 -18.80
C VAL A 294 -1.56 -38.86 -19.80
N GLN A 295 -1.01 -37.70 -19.51
CA GLN A 295 -0.03 -37.03 -20.37
C GLN A 295 1.14 -36.49 -19.54
N LYS A 296 2.33 -36.49 -20.12
CA LYS A 296 3.47 -35.78 -19.52
C LYS A 296 3.31 -34.28 -19.75
N LEU A 297 3.94 -33.48 -18.91
CA LEU A 297 3.85 -32.02 -19.01
C LEU A 297 4.35 -31.51 -20.37
N ARG A 298 5.37 -32.16 -20.96
CA ARG A 298 5.87 -31.85 -22.30
C ARG A 298 4.81 -31.96 -23.40
N ASP A 299 3.83 -32.85 -23.23
CA ASP A 299 2.79 -33.15 -24.22
C ASP A 299 1.58 -32.21 -24.13
N VAL A 300 1.54 -31.36 -23.10
CA VAL A 300 0.51 -30.33 -22.97
C VAL A 300 0.59 -29.36 -24.16
N GLN A 301 -0.56 -29.08 -24.77
CA GLN A 301 -0.74 -28.19 -25.93
C GLN A 301 -0.02 -26.85 -25.77
N SER A 302 0.56 -26.36 -26.87
CA SER A 302 1.29 -25.07 -26.90
C SER A 302 0.41 -23.84 -26.74
N HIS A 303 -0.92 -23.99 -26.86
CA HIS A 303 -1.87 -22.90 -26.65
C HIS A 303 -1.96 -22.46 -25.18
N TYR A 304 -1.64 -23.33 -24.22
CA TYR A 304 -1.64 -22.98 -22.81
C TYR A 304 -0.42 -22.12 -22.45
N ASP A 305 -0.66 -20.97 -21.85
CA ASP A 305 0.36 -20.02 -21.41
C ASP A 305 0.72 -20.17 -19.95
N ILE A 306 -0.29 -20.55 -19.13
CA ILE A 306 -0.14 -20.89 -17.71
C ILE A 306 -0.57 -22.33 -17.54
N ILE A 307 0.30 -23.16 -16.97
CA ILE A 307 0.02 -24.58 -16.69
C ILE A 307 0.07 -24.77 -15.17
N ALA A 308 -1.09 -25.01 -14.55
CA ALA A 308 -1.22 -25.25 -13.13
C ALA A 308 -1.09 -26.76 -12.84
N VAL A 309 -0.03 -27.15 -12.16
CA VAL A 309 0.23 -28.54 -11.75
C VAL A 309 -0.64 -28.88 -10.55
N SER A 310 -1.58 -29.82 -10.71
CA SER A 310 -2.62 -30.15 -9.74
C SER A 310 -2.34 -31.51 -9.10
N PHE A 311 -2.08 -31.59 -7.78
CA PHE A 311 -2.03 -30.54 -6.77
C PHE A 311 -0.86 -30.77 -5.82
N ALA A 312 -0.46 -29.74 -5.08
CA ALA A 312 0.34 -29.91 -3.89
C ALA A 312 -0.55 -30.40 -2.74
N ASP A 313 -0.01 -31.28 -1.92
CA ASP A 313 -0.69 -31.89 -0.78
C ASP A 313 -0.46 -31.09 0.50
N SER A 314 -1.46 -31.11 1.40
CA SER A 314 -1.30 -30.63 2.77
C SER A 314 -0.42 -31.59 3.60
N THR A 315 0.14 -31.08 4.68
CA THR A 315 0.86 -31.89 5.67
C THR A 315 0.18 -31.83 7.04
N ALA A 316 0.69 -32.57 8.02
CA ALA A 316 0.23 -32.46 9.41
C ALA A 316 0.49 -31.06 10.02
N THR A 317 1.39 -30.27 9.45
CA THR A 317 1.66 -28.90 9.89
C THR A 317 0.72 -27.94 9.16
N PRO A 318 -0.15 -27.18 9.85
CA PRO A 318 -1.05 -26.23 9.22
C PRO A 318 -0.31 -25.24 8.32
N GLY A 319 -0.83 -25.03 7.13
CA GLY A 319 -0.25 -24.15 6.09
C GLY A 319 0.89 -24.78 5.29
N ARG A 320 1.59 -25.78 5.80
CA ARG A 320 2.70 -26.40 5.07
C ARG A 320 2.18 -27.31 3.96
N ILE A 321 2.74 -27.18 2.76
CA ILE A 321 2.45 -28.00 1.59
C ILE A 321 3.69 -28.78 1.13
N VAL A 322 3.44 -29.88 0.42
CA VAL A 322 4.44 -30.71 -0.26
C VAL A 322 3.92 -31.07 -1.65
N PHE A 323 4.80 -31.47 -2.53
CA PHE A 323 4.43 -32.00 -3.84
C PHE A 323 5.11 -33.35 -4.06
N ASN A 324 4.32 -34.36 -4.41
CA ASN A 324 4.78 -35.69 -4.76
C ASN A 324 4.32 -35.99 -6.19
N LEU A 325 5.27 -36.24 -7.07
CA LEU A 325 4.95 -36.64 -8.43
C LEU A 325 4.33 -38.06 -8.39
N ASP A 326 3.08 -38.19 -8.85
CA ASP A 326 2.36 -39.45 -8.84
C ASP A 326 2.98 -40.41 -9.89
N PRO A 327 3.34 -41.63 -9.51
CA PRO A 327 3.82 -42.65 -10.47
C PRO A 327 2.84 -42.91 -11.63
N ALA A 328 1.54 -42.73 -11.42
CA ALA A 328 0.51 -42.96 -12.44
C ALA A 328 0.67 -42.05 -13.67
N VAL A 329 1.33 -40.87 -13.54
CA VAL A 329 1.58 -39.97 -14.67
C VAL A 329 2.75 -40.42 -15.57
N GLY A 330 3.40 -41.52 -15.24
CA GLY A 330 4.31 -42.24 -16.14
C GLY A 330 5.69 -41.59 -16.33
N TYR A 331 6.15 -40.74 -15.41
CA TYR A 331 7.53 -40.25 -15.40
C TYR A 331 8.49 -41.31 -14.88
N ALA A 332 9.66 -41.44 -15.50
CA ALA A 332 10.70 -42.31 -15.01
C ALA A 332 11.39 -41.74 -13.76
N SER A 333 11.44 -40.43 -13.62
CA SER A 333 12.06 -39.76 -12.48
C SER A 333 11.48 -38.35 -12.27
N VAL A 334 11.64 -37.82 -11.05
CA VAL A 334 11.37 -36.39 -10.75
C VAL A 334 12.26 -35.47 -11.57
N ALA A 335 13.47 -35.89 -11.93
CA ALA A 335 14.37 -35.12 -12.78
C ALA A 335 13.79 -34.90 -14.18
N ASP A 336 13.14 -35.92 -14.76
CA ASP A 336 12.47 -35.79 -16.07
C ASP A 336 11.29 -34.83 -16.01
N PHE A 337 10.52 -34.84 -14.93
CA PHE A 337 9.44 -33.87 -14.72
C PHE A 337 9.97 -32.44 -14.60
N LYS A 338 11.05 -32.23 -13.82
CA LYS A 338 11.72 -30.92 -13.71
C LYS A 338 12.28 -30.44 -15.06
N ALA A 339 12.78 -31.35 -15.88
CA ALA A 339 13.23 -31.04 -17.23
C ALA A 339 12.07 -30.55 -18.13
N ASP A 340 10.89 -31.16 -18.00
CA ASP A 340 9.70 -30.72 -18.74
C ASP A 340 9.22 -29.33 -18.29
N ILE A 341 9.26 -29.04 -16.99
CA ILE A 341 8.99 -27.69 -16.46
C ILE A 341 9.95 -26.68 -17.11
N ALA A 342 11.26 -26.98 -17.08
CA ALA A 342 12.28 -26.11 -17.67
C ALA A 342 12.05 -25.91 -19.18
N ALA A 343 11.68 -26.95 -19.92
CA ALA A 343 11.40 -26.90 -21.34
C ALA A 343 10.16 -26.02 -21.64
N LYS A 344 9.07 -26.16 -20.88
CA LYS A 344 7.88 -25.31 -21.03
C LYS A 344 8.22 -23.83 -20.74
N LYS A 345 9.01 -23.56 -19.70
CA LYS A 345 9.46 -22.19 -19.39
C LYS A 345 10.36 -21.62 -20.47
N ALA A 346 11.27 -22.40 -21.03
CA ALA A 346 12.10 -21.98 -22.17
C ALA A 346 11.27 -21.67 -23.42
N ALA A 347 10.08 -22.31 -23.56
CA ALA A 347 9.10 -22.01 -24.61
C ALA A 347 8.19 -20.81 -24.26
N GLY A 348 8.50 -20.04 -23.22
CA GLY A 348 7.74 -18.84 -22.81
C GLY A 348 6.47 -19.15 -22.03
N LYS A 349 6.32 -20.35 -21.49
CA LYS A 349 5.14 -20.75 -20.68
C LYS A 349 5.42 -20.62 -19.19
N SER A 350 4.40 -20.31 -18.41
CA SER A 350 4.48 -20.32 -16.95
C SER A 350 3.96 -21.66 -16.42
N VAL A 351 4.78 -22.35 -15.64
CA VAL A 351 4.36 -23.58 -14.94
C VAL A 351 4.30 -23.26 -13.45
N ILE A 352 3.13 -23.40 -12.85
CA ILE A 352 2.87 -23.07 -11.45
C ILE A 352 2.36 -24.29 -10.69
N ILE A 353 2.50 -24.28 -9.37
CA ILE A 353 1.93 -25.33 -8.51
C ILE A 353 0.55 -24.91 -8.01
N SER A 354 -0.47 -25.74 -8.23
CA SER A 354 -1.81 -25.51 -7.69
C SER A 354 -1.95 -26.17 -6.31
N VAL A 355 -2.67 -25.47 -5.42
CA VAL A 355 -2.88 -25.89 -4.02
C VAL A 355 -4.37 -25.95 -3.74
N GLY A 356 -4.89 -27.11 -3.37
CA GLY A 356 -6.31 -27.28 -3.06
C GLY A 356 -6.99 -28.35 -3.93
N GLY A 357 -8.00 -27.93 -4.68
CA GLY A 357 -8.92 -28.78 -5.42
C GLY A 357 -9.94 -29.47 -4.50
N GLU A 358 -10.83 -30.27 -5.10
CA GLU A 358 -11.96 -30.95 -4.42
C GLU A 358 -11.57 -31.69 -3.14
N LYS A 359 -10.39 -32.31 -3.12
CA LYS A 359 -9.91 -33.13 -1.98
C LYS A 359 -8.83 -32.46 -1.15
N GLY A 360 -8.26 -31.36 -1.64
CA GLY A 360 -7.18 -30.65 -0.98
C GLY A 360 -7.69 -29.73 0.13
N ASN A 361 -7.16 -29.90 1.33
CA ASN A 361 -7.51 -29.02 2.46
C ASN A 361 -6.23 -28.50 3.12
N VAL A 362 -5.87 -27.25 2.84
CA VAL A 362 -4.73 -26.56 3.46
C VAL A 362 -5.24 -25.46 4.37
N THR A 363 -5.07 -25.63 5.67
CA THR A 363 -5.56 -24.67 6.67
C THR A 363 -4.55 -23.55 6.89
N ILE A 364 -4.94 -22.31 6.54
CA ILE A 364 -4.15 -21.10 6.74
C ILE A 364 -4.97 -20.14 7.61
N ASN A 365 -4.86 -20.26 8.94
CA ASN A 365 -5.70 -19.56 9.91
C ASN A 365 -4.93 -18.88 11.05
N SER A 366 -3.62 -18.79 10.93
CA SER A 366 -2.72 -18.17 11.90
C SER A 366 -1.47 -17.60 11.21
N ASP A 367 -0.72 -16.77 11.92
CA ASP A 367 0.56 -16.26 11.44
C ASP A 367 1.57 -17.37 11.15
N ALA A 368 1.60 -18.38 12.00
CA ALA A 368 2.47 -19.54 11.83
C ALA A 368 2.11 -20.33 10.56
N SER A 369 0.81 -20.59 10.31
CA SER A 369 0.37 -21.29 9.10
C SER A 369 0.56 -20.46 7.84
N ALA A 370 0.40 -19.13 7.91
CA ALA A 370 0.70 -18.22 6.80
C ALA A 370 2.20 -18.27 6.41
N THR A 371 3.09 -18.26 7.41
CA THR A 371 4.53 -18.37 7.19
C THR A 371 4.90 -19.75 6.66
N ALA A 372 4.34 -20.83 7.23
CA ALA A 372 4.59 -22.19 6.77
C ALA A 372 4.17 -22.39 5.30
N PHE A 373 3.03 -21.80 4.89
CA PHE A 373 2.57 -21.81 3.51
C PHE A 373 3.56 -21.08 2.58
N ALA A 374 3.92 -19.85 2.91
CA ALA A 374 4.85 -19.06 2.11
C ALA A 374 6.22 -19.75 1.96
N ASP A 375 6.75 -20.30 3.04
CA ASP A 375 8.06 -20.96 3.05
C ASP A 375 8.04 -22.25 2.24
N SER A 376 7.03 -23.12 2.44
CA SER A 376 6.93 -24.38 1.71
C SER A 376 6.62 -24.18 0.23
N THR A 377 5.76 -23.23 -0.12
CA THR A 377 5.49 -22.88 -1.52
C THR A 377 6.75 -22.38 -2.21
N TYR A 378 7.49 -21.46 -1.57
CA TYR A 378 8.74 -20.94 -2.12
C TYR A 378 9.82 -22.05 -2.27
N ALA A 379 9.88 -22.98 -1.32
CA ALA A 379 10.75 -24.13 -1.42
C ALA A 379 10.42 -25.00 -2.64
N LEU A 380 9.14 -25.31 -2.88
CA LEU A 380 8.68 -26.03 -4.07
C LEU A 380 9.00 -25.28 -5.37
N MET A 381 8.77 -23.97 -5.40
CA MET A 381 9.14 -23.14 -6.56
C MET A 381 10.63 -23.27 -6.89
N ARG A 382 11.49 -23.23 -5.90
CA ARG A 382 12.94 -23.37 -6.10
C ARG A 382 13.33 -24.81 -6.49
N GLU A 383 12.70 -25.79 -5.87
CA GLU A 383 13.03 -27.20 -6.07
C GLU A 383 12.64 -27.70 -7.47
N TYR A 384 11.42 -27.36 -7.91
CA TYR A 384 10.87 -27.85 -9.18
C TYR A 384 11.04 -26.83 -10.32
N GLY A 385 11.34 -25.59 -10.01
CA GLY A 385 11.43 -24.50 -11.00
C GLY A 385 10.07 -23.88 -11.34
N PHE A 386 9.05 -24.03 -10.49
CA PHE A 386 7.75 -23.39 -10.70
C PHE A 386 7.85 -21.87 -10.74
N SER A 387 7.06 -21.25 -11.62
CA SER A 387 6.99 -19.79 -11.76
C SER A 387 6.13 -19.13 -10.69
N GLY A 388 5.35 -19.91 -9.93
CA GLY A 388 4.43 -19.36 -8.95
C GLY A 388 3.48 -20.39 -8.36
N VAL A 389 2.33 -19.91 -7.89
CA VAL A 389 1.31 -20.70 -7.19
C VAL A 389 -0.09 -20.34 -7.69
N ASP A 390 -0.95 -21.34 -7.73
CA ASP A 390 -2.38 -21.21 -7.88
C ASP A 390 -3.10 -21.57 -6.58
N ILE A 391 -4.12 -20.80 -6.21
CA ILE A 391 -4.95 -21.00 -5.02
C ILE A 391 -6.31 -21.54 -5.43
N ASP A 392 -6.53 -22.83 -5.23
CA ASP A 392 -7.75 -23.56 -5.55
C ASP A 392 -8.37 -24.21 -4.29
N LEU A 393 -8.47 -23.44 -3.19
CA LEU A 393 -8.92 -23.90 -1.88
C LEU A 393 -10.46 -23.88 -1.82
N GLU A 394 -11.10 -25.04 -2.04
CA GLU A 394 -12.56 -25.15 -2.15
C GLU A 394 -13.28 -25.37 -0.80
N HIS A 395 -12.56 -25.54 0.31
CA HIS A 395 -13.12 -25.81 1.64
C HIS A 395 -13.16 -24.57 2.55
N GLY A 396 -13.11 -23.39 1.95
CA GLY A 396 -13.09 -22.10 2.63
C GLY A 396 -11.67 -21.62 2.96
N ILE A 397 -11.53 -20.31 3.00
CA ILE A 397 -10.27 -19.63 3.30
C ILE A 397 -10.47 -18.59 4.39
N ASN A 398 -9.38 -18.17 5.02
CA ASN A 398 -9.34 -16.97 5.86
C ASN A 398 -8.55 -15.89 5.12
N SER A 399 -9.23 -14.84 4.69
CA SER A 399 -8.64 -13.78 3.86
C SER A 399 -7.48 -13.07 4.54
N THR A 400 -7.53 -12.87 5.87
CA THR A 400 -6.46 -12.20 6.61
C THR A 400 -5.15 -12.97 6.53
N TYR A 401 -5.18 -14.27 6.84
CA TYR A 401 -3.96 -15.07 6.89
C TYR A 401 -3.50 -15.54 5.51
N LEU A 402 -4.44 -15.80 4.58
CA LEU A 402 -4.05 -16.10 3.20
C LEU A 402 -3.41 -14.89 2.53
N THR A 403 -3.96 -13.68 2.68
CA THR A 403 -3.31 -12.44 2.21
C THR A 403 -1.90 -12.32 2.76
N LYS A 404 -1.70 -12.55 4.07
CA LYS A 404 -0.39 -12.51 4.70
C LYS A 404 0.58 -13.53 4.11
N ALA A 405 0.12 -14.76 3.87
CA ALA A 405 0.91 -15.82 3.26
C ALA A 405 1.37 -15.44 1.84
N LEU A 406 0.45 -14.93 1.02
CA LEU A 406 0.72 -14.54 -0.36
C LEU A 406 1.66 -13.32 -0.44
N ARG A 407 1.52 -12.37 0.47
CA ARG A 407 2.46 -11.24 0.59
C ARG A 407 3.87 -11.70 0.98
N GLN A 408 3.99 -12.61 1.94
CA GLN A 408 5.28 -13.18 2.32
C GLN A 408 5.90 -13.98 1.16
N LEU A 409 5.10 -14.74 0.42
CA LEU A 409 5.56 -15.46 -0.76
C LEU A 409 6.07 -14.50 -1.84
N SER A 410 5.32 -13.44 -2.12
CA SER A 410 5.73 -12.41 -3.10
C SER A 410 7.04 -11.72 -2.72
N GLN A 411 7.24 -11.43 -1.43
CA GLN A 411 8.52 -10.89 -0.94
C GLN A 411 9.71 -11.83 -1.20
N LYS A 412 9.48 -13.16 -1.12
CA LYS A 412 10.51 -14.18 -1.37
C LYS A 412 10.77 -14.41 -2.86
N ALA A 413 9.71 -14.46 -3.65
CA ALA A 413 9.76 -14.79 -5.08
C ALA A 413 10.10 -13.58 -5.97
N GLY A 414 9.83 -12.36 -5.49
CA GLY A 414 10.03 -11.13 -6.25
C GLY A 414 8.92 -10.88 -7.28
N SER A 415 9.16 -9.92 -8.17
CA SER A 415 8.19 -9.45 -9.18
C SER A 415 7.87 -10.46 -10.28
N SER A 416 8.58 -11.58 -10.36
CA SER A 416 8.33 -12.65 -11.33
C SER A 416 7.33 -13.70 -10.85
N LEU A 417 6.72 -13.53 -9.66
CA LEU A 417 5.73 -14.44 -9.13
C LEU A 417 4.48 -14.48 -10.01
N VAL A 418 4.11 -15.66 -10.50
CA VAL A 418 2.80 -15.91 -11.12
C VAL A 418 1.84 -16.38 -10.02
N LEU A 419 0.89 -15.53 -9.65
CA LEU A 419 -0.12 -15.82 -8.64
C LEU A 419 -1.49 -15.92 -9.30
N THR A 420 -2.11 -17.08 -9.27
CA THR A 420 -3.47 -17.30 -9.76
C THR A 420 -4.41 -17.79 -8.66
N MET A 421 -5.70 -17.64 -8.88
CA MET A 421 -6.75 -18.14 -7.99
C MET A 421 -7.86 -18.77 -8.80
N ALA A 422 -8.48 -19.84 -8.29
CA ALA A 422 -9.60 -20.52 -8.92
C ALA A 422 -10.81 -20.66 -7.97
N PRO A 423 -11.37 -19.55 -7.48
CA PRO A 423 -12.54 -19.61 -6.61
C PRO A 423 -13.77 -20.16 -7.31
N GLN A 424 -14.68 -20.77 -6.54
CA GLN A 424 -16.01 -21.10 -7.02
C GLN A 424 -16.84 -19.83 -7.26
N THR A 425 -17.94 -19.92 -8.05
CA THR A 425 -18.78 -18.74 -8.33
C THR A 425 -19.36 -18.10 -7.07
N ILE A 426 -19.70 -18.90 -6.07
CA ILE A 426 -20.26 -18.41 -4.78
C ILE A 426 -19.23 -17.55 -4.03
N ASP A 427 -17.95 -17.84 -4.16
CA ASP A 427 -16.87 -17.13 -3.49
C ASP A 427 -16.59 -15.73 -4.07
N MET A 428 -17.16 -15.44 -5.24
CA MET A 428 -16.98 -14.18 -5.96
C MET A 428 -18.27 -13.39 -6.17
N GLN A 429 -19.35 -13.72 -5.43
CA GLN A 429 -20.66 -13.07 -5.59
C GLN A 429 -20.70 -11.62 -5.07
N ASN A 430 -19.82 -11.25 -4.16
CA ASN A 430 -19.66 -9.88 -3.68
C ASN A 430 -18.31 -9.67 -3.03
N THR A 431 -17.87 -8.43 -2.92
CA THR A 431 -16.56 -8.03 -2.37
C THR A 431 -16.37 -8.36 -0.87
N GLY A 432 -17.43 -8.81 -0.19
CA GLY A 432 -17.41 -9.23 1.20
C GLY A 432 -17.05 -10.70 1.41
N THR A 433 -17.02 -11.53 0.36
CA THR A 433 -16.58 -12.94 0.47
C THR A 433 -15.09 -13.05 0.70
N GLU A 434 -14.65 -14.12 1.32
CA GLU A 434 -13.24 -14.26 1.73
C GLU A 434 -12.28 -14.33 0.54
N TYR A 435 -12.66 -15.00 -0.55
CA TYR A 435 -11.84 -15.01 -1.78
C TYR A 435 -11.75 -13.65 -2.44
N PHE A 436 -12.89 -12.93 -2.56
CA PHE A 436 -12.87 -11.61 -3.18
C PHE A 436 -12.05 -10.61 -2.36
N LYS A 437 -12.21 -10.62 -1.02
CA LYS A 437 -11.35 -9.82 -0.11
C LYS A 437 -9.88 -10.13 -0.33
N THR A 438 -9.51 -11.42 -0.42
CA THR A 438 -8.13 -11.83 -0.65
C THR A 438 -7.62 -11.33 -2.00
N ALA A 439 -8.38 -11.53 -3.08
CA ALA A 439 -8.01 -11.09 -4.43
C ALA A 439 -7.77 -9.58 -4.48
N LEU A 440 -8.65 -8.78 -3.88
CA LEU A 440 -8.49 -7.32 -3.79
C LEU A 440 -7.29 -6.92 -2.92
N ALA A 441 -7.08 -7.63 -1.80
CA ALA A 441 -5.97 -7.34 -0.88
C ALA A 441 -4.58 -7.66 -1.47
N VAL A 442 -4.50 -8.52 -2.49
CA VAL A 442 -3.25 -8.86 -3.19
C VAL A 442 -3.27 -8.45 -4.66
N LYS A 443 -4.16 -7.53 -5.04
CA LYS A 443 -4.38 -7.11 -6.42
C LYS A 443 -3.09 -6.71 -7.14
N ASP A 444 -2.18 -6.04 -6.47
CA ASP A 444 -0.90 -5.57 -7.00
C ASP A 444 0.11 -6.69 -7.32
N ILE A 445 -0.12 -7.91 -6.85
CA ILE A 445 0.72 -9.10 -7.15
C ILE A 445 -0.08 -10.24 -7.78
N LEU A 446 -1.38 -10.06 -8.00
CA LEU A 446 -2.29 -11.05 -8.55
C LEU A 446 -2.21 -11.06 -10.08
N THR A 447 -1.95 -12.22 -10.68
CA THR A 447 -1.90 -12.40 -12.13
C THR A 447 -3.29 -12.58 -12.72
N VAL A 448 -4.09 -13.53 -12.20
CA VAL A 448 -5.47 -13.77 -12.67
C VAL A 448 -6.29 -14.55 -11.67
N VAL A 449 -7.58 -14.23 -11.59
CA VAL A 449 -8.64 -15.04 -10.98
C VAL A 449 -9.35 -15.81 -12.10
N ASN A 450 -9.17 -17.10 -12.12
CA ASN A 450 -9.83 -18.03 -13.04
C ASN A 450 -11.06 -18.65 -12.35
N MET A 451 -12.11 -17.86 -12.10
CA MET A 451 -13.30 -18.36 -11.40
C MET A 451 -13.88 -19.58 -12.09
N GLN A 452 -14.34 -20.58 -11.32
CA GLN A 452 -14.91 -21.83 -11.80
C GLN A 452 -16.41 -21.64 -12.13
N TYR A 453 -16.76 -21.48 -13.41
CA TYR A 453 -18.15 -21.26 -13.87
C TYR A 453 -18.93 -22.57 -14.08
N TYR A 454 -18.56 -23.62 -13.36
CA TYR A 454 -19.15 -24.96 -13.43
C TYR A 454 -19.51 -25.44 -12.03
N ASN A 455 -20.27 -26.53 -11.91
CA ASN A 455 -20.79 -27.08 -10.65
C ASN A 455 -21.52 -26.05 -9.78
N SER A 456 -22.12 -25.03 -10.39
CA SER A 456 -22.57 -23.81 -9.69
C SER A 456 -24.08 -23.59 -9.74
N GLY A 457 -24.82 -24.31 -10.59
CA GLY A 457 -26.26 -24.15 -10.74
C GLY A 457 -26.66 -22.78 -11.31
N SER A 458 -27.40 -22.00 -10.54
CA SER A 458 -27.84 -20.65 -10.92
C SER A 458 -27.36 -19.63 -9.90
N MET A 459 -26.88 -18.48 -10.37
CA MET A 459 -26.30 -17.41 -9.55
C MET A 459 -26.81 -16.03 -10.00
N LEU A 460 -26.70 -15.05 -9.12
CA LEU A 460 -26.98 -13.64 -9.44
C LEU A 460 -25.83 -13.09 -10.32
N GLY A 461 -26.20 -12.35 -11.35
CA GLY A 461 -25.27 -11.52 -12.12
C GLY A 461 -25.08 -10.13 -11.48
N CYS A 462 -24.18 -9.32 -12.04
CA CYS A 462 -23.93 -7.94 -11.57
C CYS A 462 -25.16 -7.02 -11.73
N ASP A 463 -26.11 -7.37 -12.59
CA ASP A 463 -27.39 -6.65 -12.75
C ASP A 463 -28.50 -7.13 -11.80
N GLY A 464 -28.17 -8.04 -10.88
CA GLY A 464 -29.09 -8.59 -9.89
C GLY A 464 -30.10 -9.63 -10.44
N LYS A 465 -29.96 -10.03 -11.71
CA LYS A 465 -30.80 -11.10 -12.28
C LYS A 465 -30.11 -12.46 -12.10
N VAL A 466 -30.93 -13.51 -12.12
CA VAL A 466 -30.46 -14.90 -12.00
C VAL A 466 -30.10 -15.45 -13.36
N TYR A 467 -28.91 -16.03 -13.47
CA TYR A 467 -28.41 -16.72 -14.65
C TYR A 467 -28.05 -18.17 -14.30
N SER A 468 -28.31 -19.08 -15.24
CA SER A 468 -27.98 -20.50 -15.06
C SER A 468 -26.69 -20.87 -15.80
N GLN A 469 -25.88 -21.70 -15.17
CA GLN A 469 -24.64 -22.22 -15.77
C GLN A 469 -24.90 -22.84 -17.17
N GLY A 470 -23.87 -22.88 -17.99
CA GLY A 470 -23.97 -23.46 -19.35
C GLY A 470 -24.35 -22.44 -20.42
N SER A 471 -24.37 -21.15 -20.14
CA SER A 471 -24.76 -20.08 -21.07
C SER A 471 -23.72 -18.95 -21.17
N VAL A 472 -23.76 -18.20 -22.28
CA VAL A 472 -22.98 -16.97 -22.43
C VAL A 472 -23.29 -15.98 -21.32
N ASP A 473 -24.58 -15.83 -21.00
CA ASP A 473 -25.07 -14.89 -19.98
C ASP A 473 -24.49 -15.21 -18.58
N PHE A 474 -24.42 -16.48 -18.21
CA PHE A 474 -23.81 -16.89 -16.95
C PHE A 474 -22.34 -16.50 -16.86
N LEU A 475 -21.56 -16.78 -17.92
CA LEU A 475 -20.15 -16.43 -17.95
C LEU A 475 -19.95 -14.91 -17.88
N THR A 476 -20.72 -14.16 -18.64
CA THR A 476 -20.52 -12.70 -18.77
C THR A 476 -21.06 -11.93 -17.57
N ALA A 477 -22.26 -12.29 -17.05
CA ALA A 477 -22.87 -11.60 -15.92
C ALA A 477 -22.12 -11.84 -14.60
N LEU A 478 -21.51 -13.01 -14.41
CA LEU A 478 -20.70 -13.28 -13.22
C LEU A 478 -19.28 -12.73 -13.35
N ALA A 479 -18.67 -12.73 -14.55
CA ALA A 479 -17.40 -12.01 -14.76
C ALA A 479 -17.54 -10.50 -14.49
N CYS A 480 -18.69 -9.92 -14.85
CA CYS A 480 -19.04 -8.53 -14.55
C CYS A 480 -18.94 -8.20 -13.04
N ILE A 481 -19.34 -9.12 -12.14
CA ILE A 481 -19.21 -8.91 -10.70
C ILE A 481 -17.75 -8.68 -10.30
N GLN A 482 -16.83 -9.46 -10.83
CA GLN A 482 -15.40 -9.33 -10.53
C GLN A 482 -14.85 -8.00 -11.08
N LEU A 483 -15.21 -7.65 -12.32
CA LEU A 483 -14.77 -6.44 -13.00
C LEU A 483 -15.31 -5.16 -12.36
N GLU A 484 -16.58 -5.14 -11.97
CA GLU A 484 -17.20 -4.00 -11.28
C GLU A 484 -16.84 -3.98 -9.79
N GLY A 485 -16.50 -5.13 -9.21
CA GLY A 485 -16.04 -5.29 -7.83
C GLY A 485 -14.60 -4.83 -7.59
N GLY A 486 -13.85 -4.45 -8.64
CA GLY A 486 -12.56 -3.78 -8.53
C GLY A 486 -11.34 -4.57 -9.01
N LEU A 487 -11.50 -5.77 -9.57
CA LEU A 487 -10.40 -6.44 -10.28
C LEU A 487 -10.17 -5.78 -11.64
N ASP A 488 -8.92 -5.71 -12.05
CA ASP A 488 -8.58 -5.25 -13.39
C ASP A 488 -8.98 -6.31 -14.44
N PRO A 489 -9.34 -5.91 -15.66
CA PRO A 489 -9.67 -6.88 -16.72
C PRO A 489 -8.57 -7.93 -16.91
N SER A 490 -7.29 -7.54 -16.83
CA SER A 490 -6.15 -8.45 -16.89
C SER A 490 -6.09 -9.47 -15.75
N GLN A 491 -6.90 -9.30 -14.72
CA GLN A 491 -6.99 -10.20 -13.57
C GLN A 491 -8.23 -11.10 -13.58
N VAL A 492 -9.00 -11.10 -14.66
CA VAL A 492 -10.24 -11.90 -14.76
C VAL A 492 -10.13 -12.88 -15.94
N GLY A 493 -10.32 -14.17 -15.63
CA GLY A 493 -10.37 -15.28 -16.58
C GLY A 493 -11.64 -16.11 -16.44
N LEU A 494 -12.08 -16.74 -17.54
CA LEU A 494 -13.27 -17.59 -17.57
C LEU A 494 -12.89 -19.06 -17.42
N GLY A 495 -13.14 -19.66 -16.23
CA GLY A 495 -12.82 -21.05 -15.92
C GLY A 495 -13.96 -22.01 -16.27
N VAL A 496 -13.73 -22.96 -17.19
CA VAL A 496 -14.73 -23.95 -17.61
C VAL A 496 -14.10 -25.34 -17.80
N PRO A 497 -14.89 -26.46 -17.76
CA PRO A 497 -14.35 -27.79 -18.09
C PRO A 497 -14.01 -27.92 -19.57
N ALA A 498 -12.93 -28.65 -19.89
CA ALA A 498 -12.55 -28.93 -21.29
C ALA A 498 -13.49 -29.91 -22.00
N SER A 499 -14.20 -30.74 -21.23
CA SER A 499 -15.15 -31.71 -21.77
C SER A 499 -16.32 -31.96 -20.80
N THR A 500 -17.37 -32.63 -21.27
CA THR A 500 -18.53 -33.01 -20.43
C THR A 500 -18.16 -33.96 -19.29
N ARG A 501 -16.97 -34.58 -19.32
CA ARG A 501 -16.46 -35.48 -18.27
C ARG A 501 -15.55 -34.76 -17.27
N GLY A 502 -15.20 -33.51 -17.53
CA GLY A 502 -14.29 -32.73 -16.68
C GLY A 502 -14.94 -32.20 -15.40
N ALA A 503 -16.29 -32.10 -15.37
CA ALA A 503 -17.01 -31.66 -14.18
C ALA A 503 -18.39 -32.31 -14.13
N GLY A 504 -19.05 -32.25 -12.96
CA GLY A 504 -20.41 -32.80 -12.77
C GLY A 504 -21.48 -32.05 -13.54
N SER A 505 -21.26 -30.75 -13.79
CA SER A 505 -22.20 -29.88 -14.54
C SER A 505 -21.49 -28.61 -15.02
N GLY A 506 -22.15 -27.84 -15.91
CA GLY A 506 -21.65 -26.52 -16.35
C GLY A 506 -20.66 -26.56 -17.52
N TYR A 507 -20.49 -27.72 -18.19
CA TYR A 507 -19.74 -27.74 -19.44
C TYR A 507 -20.38 -26.80 -20.47
N VAL A 508 -19.55 -26.06 -21.17
CA VAL A 508 -19.93 -25.24 -22.32
C VAL A 508 -19.03 -25.54 -23.52
N SER A 509 -19.60 -25.46 -24.71
CA SER A 509 -18.80 -25.61 -25.92
C SER A 509 -17.79 -24.47 -26.06
N PRO A 510 -16.66 -24.68 -26.78
CA PRO A 510 -15.72 -23.61 -27.09
C PRO A 510 -16.37 -22.36 -27.71
N THR A 511 -17.41 -22.53 -28.51
CA THR A 511 -18.16 -21.42 -29.14
C THR A 511 -18.81 -20.52 -28.07
N ILE A 512 -19.38 -21.09 -27.00
CA ILE A 512 -19.99 -20.32 -25.91
C ILE A 512 -18.90 -19.53 -25.15
N VAL A 513 -17.74 -20.16 -24.90
CA VAL A 513 -16.60 -19.47 -24.27
C VAL A 513 -16.13 -18.29 -25.11
N ASN A 514 -15.91 -18.52 -26.40
CA ASN A 514 -15.48 -17.49 -27.35
C ASN A 514 -16.51 -16.35 -27.46
N SER A 515 -17.82 -16.69 -27.47
CA SER A 515 -18.90 -15.68 -27.46
C SER A 515 -18.89 -14.86 -26.17
N ALA A 516 -18.65 -15.47 -25.02
CA ALA A 516 -18.55 -14.75 -23.74
C ALA A 516 -17.31 -13.82 -23.71
N LEU A 517 -16.17 -14.27 -24.23
CA LEU A 517 -14.97 -13.45 -24.39
C LEU A 517 -15.23 -12.26 -25.31
N ASP A 518 -15.88 -12.47 -26.47
CA ASP A 518 -16.24 -11.40 -27.40
C ASP A 518 -17.25 -10.42 -26.77
N CYS A 519 -18.22 -10.92 -26.01
CA CYS A 519 -19.17 -10.07 -25.31
C CYS A 519 -18.47 -9.15 -24.32
N LEU A 520 -17.59 -9.69 -23.51
CA LEU A 520 -16.85 -8.91 -22.49
C LEU A 520 -15.84 -7.95 -23.13
N THR A 521 -15.14 -8.36 -24.20
CA THR A 521 -14.03 -7.56 -24.75
C THR A 521 -14.45 -6.63 -25.88
N ARG A 522 -15.42 -7.02 -26.72
CA ARG A 522 -15.85 -6.30 -27.93
C ARG A 522 -17.31 -5.83 -27.88
N GLY A 523 -18.13 -6.33 -26.93
CA GLY A 523 -19.57 -6.06 -26.87
C GLY A 523 -20.36 -6.77 -27.96
N THR A 524 -19.80 -7.82 -28.57
CA THR A 524 -20.44 -8.63 -29.62
C THR A 524 -20.68 -10.06 -29.15
N ASN A 525 -21.56 -10.79 -29.80
CA ASN A 525 -21.91 -12.18 -29.47
C ASN A 525 -22.46 -12.38 -28.04
N CYS A 526 -22.98 -11.32 -27.42
CA CYS A 526 -23.64 -11.38 -26.13
C CYS A 526 -24.96 -12.16 -26.21
N GLY A 527 -25.37 -12.76 -25.09
CA GLY A 527 -26.71 -13.27 -24.90
C GLY A 527 -27.72 -12.15 -24.56
N SER A 528 -28.59 -12.43 -23.61
CA SER A 528 -29.53 -11.44 -23.05
C SER A 528 -28.86 -10.43 -22.13
N PHE A 529 -27.77 -10.82 -21.44
CA PHE A 529 -26.93 -9.94 -20.65
C PHE A 529 -25.91 -9.22 -21.53
N LYS A 530 -25.80 -7.90 -21.33
CA LYS A 530 -24.76 -7.07 -21.93
C LYS A 530 -24.08 -6.25 -20.83
N PRO A 531 -22.74 -6.32 -20.72
CA PRO A 531 -22.03 -5.48 -19.77
C PRO A 531 -22.20 -4.00 -20.13
N SER A 532 -22.13 -3.12 -19.13
CA SER A 532 -22.27 -1.67 -19.27
C SER A 532 -21.17 -1.03 -20.13
N LYS A 533 -20.03 -1.70 -20.21
CA LYS A 533 -18.85 -1.31 -21.03
C LYS A 533 -18.09 -2.56 -21.46
N THR A 534 -17.18 -2.41 -22.41
CA THR A 534 -16.26 -3.47 -22.82
C THR A 534 -14.98 -3.48 -21.97
N TYR A 535 -14.33 -4.63 -21.93
CA TYR A 535 -13.12 -4.89 -21.14
C TYR A 535 -12.02 -5.51 -22.01
N PRO A 536 -11.44 -4.77 -22.94
CA PRO A 536 -10.48 -5.31 -23.94
C PRO A 536 -9.20 -5.89 -23.32
N GLY A 537 -8.91 -5.56 -22.06
CA GLY A 537 -7.78 -6.13 -21.31
C GLY A 537 -8.08 -7.45 -20.58
N LEU A 538 -9.25 -8.09 -20.80
CA LEU A 538 -9.61 -9.34 -20.12
C LEU A 538 -8.51 -10.40 -20.30
N ARG A 539 -8.11 -11.11 -19.21
CA ARG A 539 -7.00 -12.07 -19.28
C ARG A 539 -7.26 -13.21 -20.28
N GLY A 540 -8.43 -13.79 -20.27
CA GLY A 540 -8.76 -14.88 -21.20
C GLY A 540 -9.59 -15.98 -20.55
N ALA A 541 -9.11 -17.23 -20.67
CA ALA A 541 -9.86 -18.37 -20.19
C ALA A 541 -8.98 -19.40 -19.46
N MET A 542 -9.63 -20.26 -18.69
CA MET A 542 -9.01 -21.40 -18.02
C MET A 542 -9.82 -22.66 -18.27
N THR A 543 -9.15 -23.80 -18.24
CA THR A 543 -9.86 -25.08 -18.27
C THR A 543 -9.39 -26.09 -17.26
N TRP A 544 -10.34 -26.82 -16.70
CA TRP A 544 -10.19 -28.09 -16.02
C TRP A 544 -10.53 -29.20 -17.00
N SER A 545 -9.59 -29.92 -17.60
CA SER A 545 -8.16 -29.85 -17.46
C SER A 545 -7.49 -30.10 -18.82
N THR A 546 -6.18 -29.93 -18.93
CA THR A 546 -5.42 -30.28 -20.13
C THR A 546 -5.52 -31.77 -20.46
N ASN A 547 -5.69 -32.62 -19.43
CA ASN A 547 -5.87 -34.07 -19.58
C ASN A 547 -7.25 -34.40 -20.16
N TRP A 548 -8.32 -33.74 -19.73
CA TRP A 548 -9.66 -33.87 -20.32
C TRP A 548 -9.73 -33.27 -21.73
N ASP A 549 -8.99 -32.20 -22.00
CA ASP A 549 -8.86 -31.64 -23.34
C ASP A 549 -8.15 -32.64 -24.28
N ALA A 550 -7.03 -33.24 -23.82
CA ALA A 550 -6.36 -34.31 -24.58
C ALA A 550 -7.26 -35.52 -24.83
N THR A 551 -8.10 -35.89 -23.88
CA THR A 551 -9.11 -36.96 -24.06
C THR A 551 -10.11 -36.61 -25.16
N ALA A 552 -10.43 -35.34 -25.33
CA ALA A 552 -11.30 -34.81 -26.38
C ALA A 552 -10.52 -34.41 -27.67
N GLY A 553 -9.30 -34.89 -27.85
CA GLY A 553 -8.45 -34.58 -29.02
C GLY A 553 -7.99 -33.13 -29.09
N ASN A 554 -7.88 -32.47 -27.93
CA ASN A 554 -7.52 -31.05 -27.78
C ASN A 554 -8.48 -30.08 -28.46
N ALA A 555 -9.74 -30.48 -28.59
CA ALA A 555 -10.74 -29.68 -29.30
C ALA A 555 -11.00 -28.34 -28.60
N TRP A 556 -10.92 -28.31 -27.27
CA TRP A 556 -11.16 -27.10 -26.50
C TRP A 556 -10.01 -26.11 -26.70
N SER A 557 -8.76 -26.50 -26.43
CA SER A 557 -7.61 -25.59 -26.57
C SER A 557 -7.36 -25.15 -28.00
N ASN A 558 -7.61 -26.03 -29.00
CA ASN A 558 -7.49 -25.67 -30.41
C ASN A 558 -8.50 -24.59 -30.85
N ALA A 559 -9.67 -24.50 -30.21
CA ALA A 559 -10.69 -23.51 -30.54
C ALA A 559 -10.60 -22.24 -29.67
N VAL A 560 -10.30 -22.40 -28.38
CA VAL A 560 -10.29 -21.27 -27.41
C VAL A 560 -8.92 -20.56 -27.40
N GLY A 561 -7.82 -21.29 -27.52
CA GLY A 561 -6.47 -20.73 -27.47
C GLY A 561 -6.21 -19.64 -28.50
N PRO A 562 -6.37 -19.92 -29.81
CA PRO A 562 -6.21 -18.89 -30.84
C PRO A 562 -7.17 -17.70 -30.67
N HIS A 563 -8.39 -17.94 -30.15
CA HIS A 563 -9.36 -16.88 -29.89
C HIS A 563 -8.89 -15.97 -28.75
N VAL A 564 -8.42 -16.55 -27.64
CA VAL A 564 -7.85 -15.80 -26.51
C VAL A 564 -6.66 -14.96 -26.95
N HIS A 565 -5.72 -15.54 -27.73
CA HIS A 565 -4.52 -14.83 -28.19
C HIS A 565 -4.83 -13.70 -29.20
N ASN A 566 -6.03 -13.67 -29.79
CA ASN A 566 -6.49 -12.64 -30.71
C ASN A 566 -7.50 -11.66 -30.09
N LEU A 567 -7.65 -11.64 -28.77
CA LEU A 567 -8.46 -10.63 -28.07
C LEU A 567 -7.85 -9.23 -28.27
N PRO A 568 -8.65 -8.16 -28.21
CA PRO A 568 -8.21 -6.80 -28.54
C PRO A 568 -7.29 -6.16 -27.49
#